data_7203d50cde5d73fb762cced49006578f
#
_entry.id   7203d50cde5d73fb762cced49006578f
#
_cell.length_a   1.000
_cell.length_b   1.000
_cell.length_c   1.000
_cell.angle_alpha   90.00
_cell.angle_beta   90.00
_cell.angle_gamma   90.00
#
_symmetry.space_group_name_H-M   'P 1'
#
loop_
_entity.id
_entity.type
_entity.pdbx_description
1 polymer ?
#
loop_
_entity_poly.entity_id
_entity_poly.type
_entity_poly.pdbx_seq_one_letter_code
_entity_poly.pdbx_strand_id
1 'polypeptide(L)'
;VTAVAAGSSHSCVLVNGGVRCWGSNAYGQLGNNSATQSLAPVQAIAAGGNVTAVAAGGDHSCALVNGGVQCWGNNYYGQLGNNSTSRSLVPVQAIAAGNNVTAVAAGPYHSCAVVNGGVQCWGANGSGRLGNNSTAQSLVPVQAIAAGSNVTAVAAGRDHSCAAVNGGAQCWG
;
A
#
# COMPACT_ATOMS: atom_id res chain seq x y z
N VAL A 1 -8.19 2.84 -18.36
CA VAL A 1 -8.29 2.57 -16.92
C VAL A 1 -8.38 1.08 -16.73
N THR A 2 -7.49 0.51 -15.91
CA THR A 2 -7.42 -0.93 -15.66
C THR A 2 -7.69 -1.29 -14.19
N ALA A 3 -7.57 -0.32 -13.27
CA ALA A 3 -7.93 -0.47 -11.87
C ALA A 3 -8.31 0.87 -11.25
N VAL A 4 -9.10 0.82 -10.18
CA VAL A 4 -9.49 1.97 -9.37
C VAL A 4 -9.30 1.61 -7.89
N ALA A 5 -8.97 2.60 -7.06
CA ALA A 5 -8.87 2.47 -5.61
C ALA A 5 -9.48 3.70 -4.95
N ALA A 6 -10.28 3.48 -3.92
CA ALA A 6 -10.89 4.54 -3.11
C ALA A 6 -10.37 4.46 -1.68
N GLY A 7 -9.73 5.52 -1.21
CA GLY A 7 -9.33 5.72 0.17
C GLY A 7 -10.41 6.43 0.98
N SER A 8 -10.07 6.90 2.20
CA SER A 8 -11.02 7.61 3.05
C SER A 8 -11.46 8.96 2.46
N SER A 9 -10.58 9.67 1.77
CA SER A 9 -10.83 11.05 1.31
C SER A 9 -10.15 11.37 -0.04
N HIS A 10 -9.62 10.36 -0.73
CA HIS A 10 -9.01 10.48 -2.05
C HIS A 10 -9.27 9.23 -2.88
N SER A 11 -9.09 9.33 -4.17
CA SER A 11 -9.23 8.21 -5.12
C SER A 11 -8.04 8.16 -6.06
N CYS A 12 -7.68 6.96 -6.49
CA CYS A 12 -6.62 6.73 -7.45
C CYS A 12 -7.08 5.80 -8.58
N VAL A 13 -6.54 5.98 -9.76
CA VAL A 13 -6.77 5.11 -10.92
C VAL A 13 -5.45 4.70 -11.54
N LEU A 14 -5.41 3.46 -11.99
CA LEU A 14 -4.37 2.94 -12.86
C LEU A 14 -4.78 3.16 -14.32
N VAL A 15 -3.98 3.89 -15.05
CA VAL A 15 -4.23 4.22 -16.46
C VAL A 15 -2.94 4.19 -17.26
N ASN A 16 -2.92 3.42 -18.35
CA ASN A 16 -1.76 3.25 -19.23
C ASN A 16 -0.44 2.98 -18.49
N GLY A 17 -0.48 2.10 -17.45
CA GLY A 17 0.69 1.74 -16.66
C GLY A 17 1.22 2.83 -15.74
N GLY A 18 0.44 3.90 -15.50
CA GLY A 18 0.74 4.96 -14.54
C GLY A 18 -0.41 5.16 -13.55
N VAL A 19 -0.25 6.06 -12.57
CA VAL A 19 -1.24 6.35 -11.53
C VAL A 19 -1.62 7.82 -11.56
N ARG A 20 -2.93 8.09 -11.49
CA ARG A 20 -3.49 9.41 -11.23
C ARG A 20 -4.40 9.35 -10.01
N CYS A 21 -4.33 10.38 -9.16
CA CYS A 21 -5.12 10.50 -7.95
C CYS A 21 -5.79 11.87 -7.85
N TRP A 22 -6.89 11.97 -7.08
CA TRP A 22 -7.61 13.22 -6.81
C TRP A 22 -8.31 13.13 -5.45
N GLY A 23 -8.74 14.28 -4.91
CA GLY A 23 -9.37 14.44 -3.60
C GLY A 23 -8.45 15.15 -2.62
N SER A 24 -8.53 14.79 -1.34
CA SER A 24 -7.69 15.33 -0.27
C SER A 24 -6.20 15.06 -0.49
N ASN A 25 -5.36 16.03 -0.09
CA ASN A 25 -3.90 15.92 -0.27
C ASN A 25 -3.08 16.52 0.88
N ALA A 26 -3.69 16.72 2.05
CA ALA A 26 -3.01 17.37 3.18
C ALA A 26 -1.72 16.64 3.62
N TYR A 27 -1.64 15.34 3.37
CA TYR A 27 -0.47 14.52 3.67
C TYR A 27 0.37 14.17 2.42
N GLY A 28 -0.06 14.58 1.22
CA GLY A 28 0.60 14.22 -0.03
C GLY A 28 0.09 12.90 -0.63
N GLN A 29 -1.11 12.44 -0.23
CA GLN A 29 -1.69 11.17 -0.69
C GLN A 29 -1.99 11.10 -2.19
N LEU A 30 -1.93 12.23 -2.91
CA LEU A 30 -2.03 12.27 -4.37
C LEU A 30 -0.69 12.01 -5.07
N GLY A 31 0.46 12.11 -4.37
CA GLY A 31 1.78 11.75 -4.90
C GLY A 31 2.35 12.70 -5.97
N ASN A 32 1.81 13.90 -6.12
CA ASN A 32 2.12 14.86 -7.18
C ASN A 32 3.10 15.97 -6.75
N ASN A 33 3.91 15.71 -5.71
CA ASN A 33 4.84 16.67 -5.09
C ASN A 33 4.16 17.93 -4.55
N SER A 34 2.91 17.79 -4.06
CA SER A 34 2.10 18.87 -3.48
C SER A 34 1.35 18.36 -2.26
N ALA A 35 0.95 19.26 -1.39
CA ALA A 35 0.00 19.02 -0.30
C ALA A 35 -1.36 19.70 -0.54
N THR A 36 -1.58 20.24 -1.74
CA THR A 36 -2.83 20.90 -2.12
C THR A 36 -3.80 19.85 -2.70
N GLN A 37 -5.05 19.85 -2.21
CA GLN A 37 -6.11 19.00 -2.76
C GLN A 37 -6.32 19.25 -4.26
N SER A 38 -6.79 18.25 -4.98
CA SER A 38 -7.16 18.37 -6.38
C SER A 38 -8.56 17.80 -6.64
N LEU A 39 -9.39 18.58 -7.33
CA LEU A 39 -10.73 18.17 -7.76
C LEU A 39 -10.70 17.38 -9.08
N ALA A 40 -9.53 17.32 -9.72
CA ALA A 40 -9.30 16.60 -10.96
C ALA A 40 -8.13 15.62 -10.82
N PRO A 41 -8.08 14.51 -11.60
CA PRO A 41 -6.99 13.55 -11.54
C PRO A 41 -5.62 14.17 -11.86
N VAL A 42 -4.70 14.16 -10.87
CA VAL A 42 -3.30 14.58 -11.01
C VAL A 42 -2.37 13.36 -11.06
N GLN A 43 -1.24 13.51 -11.74
CA GLN A 43 -0.29 12.41 -11.93
C GLN A 43 0.56 12.16 -10.69
N ALA A 44 0.53 10.92 -10.17
CA ALA A 44 1.44 10.41 -9.17
C ALA A 44 2.60 9.64 -9.82
N ILE A 45 2.28 8.72 -10.74
CA ILE A 45 3.26 7.95 -11.52
C ILE A 45 2.94 8.15 -13.00
N ALA A 46 3.95 8.42 -13.81
CA ALA A 46 3.80 8.67 -15.24
C ALA A 46 3.25 7.43 -15.98
N ALA A 47 2.58 7.65 -17.11
CA ALA A 47 2.18 6.59 -18.02
C ALA A 47 3.42 5.78 -18.49
N GLY A 48 3.27 4.48 -18.64
CA GLY A 48 4.39 3.57 -18.95
C GLY A 48 5.28 3.24 -17.74
N GLY A 49 4.91 3.65 -16.52
CA GLY A 49 5.66 3.36 -15.29
C GLY A 49 5.59 1.90 -14.83
N ASN A 50 5.05 0.98 -15.64
CA ASN A 50 4.90 -0.45 -15.35
C ASN A 50 4.16 -0.71 -14.02
N VAL A 51 3.14 0.09 -13.73
CA VAL A 51 2.25 -0.11 -12.60
C VAL A 51 1.23 -1.18 -12.95
N THR A 52 1.05 -2.17 -12.06
CA THR A 52 0.10 -3.28 -12.26
C THR A 52 -1.04 -3.29 -11.24
N ALA A 53 -0.89 -2.61 -10.10
CA ALA A 53 -1.94 -2.45 -9.10
C ALA A 53 -1.79 -1.13 -8.34
N VAL A 54 -2.90 -0.62 -7.78
CA VAL A 54 -2.94 0.57 -6.93
C VAL A 54 -3.87 0.31 -5.75
N ALA A 55 -3.51 0.80 -4.57
CA ALA A 55 -4.31 0.76 -3.36
C ALA A 55 -4.34 2.15 -2.72
N ALA A 56 -5.49 2.53 -2.15
CA ALA A 56 -5.69 3.79 -1.44
C ALA A 56 -6.15 3.50 -0.01
N GLY A 57 -5.39 3.95 0.96
CA GLY A 57 -5.68 3.79 2.39
C GLY A 57 -6.44 4.98 2.99
N GLY A 58 -6.22 5.26 4.27
CA GLY A 58 -6.79 6.44 4.93
C GLY A 58 -6.29 7.72 4.27
N ASP A 59 -5.02 8.01 4.46
CA ASP A 59 -4.32 9.20 3.96
C ASP A 59 -2.99 8.85 3.27
N HIS A 60 -2.86 7.65 2.73
CA HIS A 60 -1.71 7.23 1.93
C HIS A 60 -2.15 6.37 0.77
N SER A 61 -1.30 6.23 -0.20
CA SER A 61 -1.52 5.41 -1.40
C SER A 61 -0.32 4.51 -1.63
N CYS A 62 -0.54 3.34 -2.22
CA CYS A 62 0.51 2.43 -2.64
C CYS A 62 0.26 1.93 -4.06
N ALA A 63 1.32 1.63 -4.78
CA ALA A 63 1.27 1.04 -6.11
C ALA A 63 2.28 -0.09 -6.25
N LEU A 64 1.89 -1.12 -6.99
CA LEU A 64 2.77 -2.19 -7.40
C LEU A 64 3.48 -1.77 -8.69
N VAL A 65 4.80 -1.61 -8.62
CA VAL A 65 5.63 -1.06 -9.69
C VAL A 65 6.80 -2.00 -9.97
N ASN A 66 6.90 -2.54 -11.17
CA ASN A 66 8.00 -3.45 -11.56
C ASN A 66 8.19 -4.63 -10.59
N GLY A 67 7.12 -5.21 -10.04
CA GLY A 67 7.20 -6.30 -9.06
C GLY A 67 7.71 -5.91 -7.67
N GLY A 68 7.73 -4.62 -7.35
CA GLY A 68 7.96 -4.04 -6.03
C GLY A 68 6.79 -3.15 -5.59
N VAL A 69 6.92 -2.45 -4.46
CA VAL A 69 5.90 -1.54 -3.93
C VAL A 69 6.47 -0.16 -3.70
N GLN A 70 5.77 0.86 -4.17
CA GLN A 70 5.99 2.26 -3.82
C GLN A 70 4.75 2.81 -3.12
N CYS A 71 4.95 3.58 -2.02
CA CYS A 71 3.88 4.21 -1.27
C CYS A 71 4.16 5.72 -1.11
N TRP A 72 3.11 6.52 -0.86
CA TRP A 72 3.20 7.96 -0.63
C TRP A 72 2.03 8.48 0.21
N GLY A 73 2.17 9.66 0.78
CA GLY A 73 1.19 10.27 1.68
C GLY A 73 1.62 10.25 3.14
N ASN A 74 0.67 10.05 4.04
CA ASN A 74 0.87 9.99 5.48
C ASN A 74 1.79 8.82 5.88
N ASN A 75 2.69 9.07 6.83
CA ASN A 75 3.64 8.08 7.31
C ASN A 75 3.82 8.08 8.83
N TYR A 76 2.88 8.64 9.57
CA TYR A 76 2.99 8.78 11.03
C TYR A 76 3.27 7.46 11.75
N TYR A 77 2.72 6.36 11.22
CA TYR A 77 2.90 5.01 11.76
C TYR A 77 3.89 4.15 10.95
N GLY A 78 4.60 4.72 9.97
CA GLY A 78 5.46 3.95 9.08
C GLY A 78 4.72 3.22 7.96
N GLN A 79 3.49 3.62 7.63
CA GLN A 79 2.66 2.97 6.59
C GLN A 79 3.21 3.06 5.18
N LEU A 80 4.24 3.87 4.93
CA LEU A 80 4.97 3.88 3.65
C LEU A 80 6.05 2.81 3.55
N GLY A 81 6.49 2.20 4.68
CA GLY A 81 7.43 1.08 4.70
C GLY A 81 8.88 1.42 4.34
N ASN A 82 9.25 2.69 4.36
CA ASN A 82 10.56 3.22 3.91
C ASN A 82 11.54 3.52 5.05
N ASN A 83 11.35 2.85 6.21
CA ASN A 83 12.14 3.05 7.43
C ASN A 83 12.12 4.51 7.96
N SER A 84 10.99 5.18 7.82
CA SER A 84 10.77 6.57 8.24
C SER A 84 9.35 6.74 8.80
N THR A 85 9.12 7.82 9.55
CA THR A 85 7.78 8.29 9.94
C THR A 85 7.42 9.61 9.25
N SER A 86 8.30 10.13 8.38
CA SER A 86 8.03 11.34 7.62
C SER A 86 7.11 11.05 6.44
N ARG A 87 6.06 11.88 6.26
CA ARG A 87 5.20 11.83 5.07
C ARG A 87 6.02 12.01 3.79
N SER A 88 5.52 11.47 2.69
CA SER A 88 6.10 11.72 1.37
C SER A 88 5.07 12.28 0.40
N LEU A 89 5.42 13.36 -0.28
CA LEU A 89 4.60 13.98 -1.33
C LEU A 89 4.75 13.30 -2.70
N VAL A 90 5.67 12.33 -2.79
CA VAL A 90 5.98 11.57 -3.99
C VAL A 90 6.12 10.09 -3.66
N PRO A 91 5.95 9.18 -4.63
CA PRO A 91 6.18 7.74 -4.42
C PRO A 91 7.57 7.43 -3.86
N VAL A 92 7.63 6.68 -2.74
CA VAL A 92 8.86 6.17 -2.13
C VAL A 92 8.80 4.65 -2.02
N GLN A 93 9.96 4.00 -2.10
CA GLN A 93 10.05 2.55 -2.13
C GLN A 93 9.81 1.94 -0.75
N ALA A 94 8.84 1.02 -0.67
CA ALA A 94 8.60 0.12 0.46
C ALA A 94 9.26 -1.25 0.21
N ILE A 95 9.04 -1.83 -0.97
CA ILE A 95 9.64 -3.10 -1.41
C ILE A 95 10.31 -2.85 -2.76
N ALA A 96 11.57 -3.30 -2.90
CA ALA A 96 12.35 -3.11 -4.11
C ALA A 96 11.69 -3.80 -5.32
N ALA A 97 11.93 -3.24 -6.52
CA ALA A 97 11.52 -3.85 -7.77
C ALA A 97 12.11 -5.25 -7.95
N GLY A 98 11.40 -6.14 -8.63
CA GLY A 98 11.84 -7.51 -8.88
C GLY A 98 11.64 -8.49 -7.71
N ASN A 99 11.04 -8.08 -6.60
CA ASN A 99 10.75 -8.96 -5.45
C ASN A 99 9.48 -9.80 -5.60
N ASN A 100 8.98 -9.95 -6.84
CA ASN A 100 7.82 -10.79 -7.16
C ASN A 100 6.59 -10.47 -6.28
N VAL A 101 6.28 -9.18 -6.15
CA VAL A 101 5.05 -8.72 -5.51
C VAL A 101 3.90 -8.88 -6.49
N THR A 102 2.80 -9.51 -6.05
CA THR A 102 1.65 -9.82 -6.89
C THR A 102 0.37 -9.08 -6.49
N ALA A 103 0.29 -8.58 -5.25
CA ALA A 103 -0.84 -7.79 -4.77
C ALA A 103 -0.40 -6.80 -3.68
N VAL A 104 -1.13 -5.70 -3.55
CA VAL A 104 -0.94 -4.68 -2.51
C VAL A 104 -2.30 -4.24 -1.96
N ALA A 105 -2.36 -4.01 -0.66
CA ALA A 105 -3.53 -3.47 0.04
C ALA A 105 -3.11 -2.37 1.02
N ALA A 106 -3.96 -1.38 1.19
CA ALA A 106 -3.76 -0.27 2.11
C ALA A 106 -4.99 -0.10 3.01
N GLY A 107 -4.81 -0.27 4.31
CA GLY A 107 -5.78 0.10 5.32
C GLY A 107 -5.63 1.58 5.71
N PRO A 108 -6.38 2.09 6.70
CA PRO A 108 -6.21 3.48 7.14
C PRO A 108 -4.81 3.80 7.68
N TYR A 109 -4.14 2.84 8.32
CA TYR A 109 -2.91 3.09 9.08
C TYR A 109 -1.78 2.08 8.81
N HIS A 110 -1.99 1.11 7.94
CA HIS A 110 -1.01 0.08 7.60
C HIS A 110 -1.15 -0.33 6.14
N SER A 111 -0.17 -1.03 5.65
CA SER A 111 -0.13 -1.56 4.28
C SER A 111 0.31 -3.02 4.31
N CYS A 112 -0.15 -3.81 3.37
CA CYS A 112 0.24 -5.20 3.18
C CYS A 112 0.49 -5.50 1.70
N ALA A 113 1.35 -6.46 1.42
CA ALA A 113 1.62 -6.95 0.08
C ALA A 113 1.80 -8.47 0.05
N VAL A 114 1.40 -9.08 -1.06
CA VAL A 114 1.72 -10.48 -1.36
C VAL A 114 3.09 -10.52 -2.02
N VAL A 115 4.04 -11.17 -1.36
CA VAL A 115 5.45 -11.24 -1.79
C VAL A 115 5.89 -12.70 -1.85
N ASN A 116 6.27 -13.19 -3.02
CA ASN A 116 6.68 -14.60 -3.21
C ASN A 116 5.66 -15.62 -2.67
N GLY A 117 4.36 -15.34 -2.82
CA GLY A 117 3.28 -16.21 -2.31
C GLY A 117 3.12 -16.22 -0.79
N GLY A 118 3.73 -15.29 -0.06
CA GLY A 118 3.49 -15.00 1.35
C GLY A 118 2.93 -13.60 1.55
N VAL A 119 2.82 -13.11 2.79
CA VAL A 119 2.35 -11.75 3.11
C VAL A 119 3.38 -11.01 3.95
N GLN A 120 3.66 -9.77 3.57
CA GLN A 120 4.38 -8.80 4.39
C GLN A 120 3.47 -7.60 4.65
N CYS A 121 3.47 -7.10 5.91
CA CYS A 121 2.70 -5.92 6.31
C CYS A 121 3.62 -4.92 7.03
N TRP A 122 3.23 -3.62 7.05
CA TRP A 122 3.97 -2.54 7.72
C TRP A 122 3.05 -1.39 8.11
N GLY A 123 3.48 -0.56 9.06
CA GLY A 123 2.70 0.55 9.60
C GLY A 123 2.23 0.29 11.04
N ALA A 124 1.06 0.81 11.39
CA ALA A 124 0.46 0.66 12.71
C ALA A 124 0.17 -0.81 13.06
N ASN A 125 0.37 -1.19 14.34
CA ASN A 125 0.20 -2.57 14.78
C ASN A 125 -0.48 -2.74 16.15
N GLY A 126 -1.11 -1.70 16.68
CA GLY A 126 -1.71 -1.74 18.03
C GLY A 126 -2.71 -2.87 18.30
N SER A 127 -3.36 -3.40 17.25
CA SER A 127 -4.28 -4.56 17.32
C SER A 127 -3.66 -5.85 16.77
N GLY A 128 -2.36 -5.91 16.49
CA GLY A 128 -1.75 -7.08 15.86
C GLY A 128 -2.00 -7.20 14.35
N ARG A 129 -2.45 -6.12 13.69
CA ARG A 129 -2.84 -6.10 12.26
C ARG A 129 -1.71 -6.41 11.27
N LEU A 130 -0.44 -6.40 11.71
CA LEU A 130 0.70 -6.81 10.88
C LEU A 130 0.91 -8.33 10.89
N GLY A 131 0.29 -9.08 11.82
CA GLY A 131 0.33 -10.54 11.85
C GLY A 131 1.69 -11.17 12.20
N ASN A 132 2.60 -10.40 12.80
CA ASN A 132 3.98 -10.79 13.11
C ASN A 132 4.21 -11.19 14.57
N ASN A 133 3.15 -11.61 15.27
CA ASN A 133 3.16 -11.97 16.70
C ASN A 133 3.65 -10.81 17.61
N SER A 134 3.35 -9.57 17.26
CA SER A 134 3.71 -8.34 17.96
C SER A 134 2.59 -7.33 17.86
N THR A 135 2.57 -6.35 18.77
CA THR A 135 1.72 -5.14 18.68
C THR A 135 2.53 -3.88 18.41
N ALA A 136 3.85 -4.00 18.26
CA ALA A 136 4.71 -2.88 17.90
C ALA A 136 4.55 -2.52 16.42
N GLN A 137 4.44 -1.22 16.11
CA GLN A 137 4.45 -0.73 14.73
C GLN A 137 5.75 -1.12 14.01
N SER A 138 5.70 -1.23 12.69
CA SER A 138 6.89 -1.46 11.87
C SER A 138 7.01 -0.41 10.77
N LEU A 139 8.21 0.19 10.67
CA LEU A 139 8.54 1.17 9.63
C LEU A 139 9.00 0.51 8.33
N VAL A 140 9.13 -0.81 8.34
CA VAL A 140 9.56 -1.63 7.20
C VAL A 140 8.65 -2.85 7.06
N PRO A 141 8.54 -3.46 5.87
CA PRO A 141 7.78 -4.71 5.68
C PRO A 141 8.25 -5.82 6.62
N VAL A 142 7.30 -6.41 7.38
CA VAL A 142 7.51 -7.57 8.26
C VAL A 142 6.62 -8.72 7.83
N GLN A 143 7.10 -9.95 8.00
CA GLN A 143 6.41 -11.14 7.55
C GLN A 143 5.21 -11.47 8.44
N ALA A 144 4.02 -11.57 7.83
CA ALA A 144 2.79 -12.09 8.43
C ALA A 144 2.57 -13.56 8.06
N ILE A 145 2.73 -13.90 6.79
CA ILE A 145 2.62 -15.29 6.26
C ILE A 145 3.89 -15.60 5.48
N ALA A 146 4.45 -16.79 5.71
CA ALA A 146 5.69 -17.23 5.08
C ALA A 146 5.60 -17.22 3.53
N ALA A 147 6.71 -16.94 2.86
CA ALA A 147 6.83 -17.09 1.42
C ALA A 147 6.53 -18.53 0.97
N GLY A 148 5.95 -18.71 -0.20
CA GLY A 148 5.57 -20.03 -0.72
C GLY A 148 4.28 -20.61 -0.12
N SER A 149 3.52 -19.86 0.67
CA SER A 149 2.25 -20.31 1.29
C SER A 149 1.06 -20.25 0.33
N ASN A 150 1.27 -20.02 -0.98
CA ASN A 150 0.23 -19.89 -2.00
C ASN A 150 -0.81 -18.81 -1.68
N VAL A 151 -0.36 -17.67 -1.19
CA VAL A 151 -1.21 -16.49 -1.01
C VAL A 151 -1.51 -15.89 -2.37
N THR A 152 -2.79 -15.66 -2.66
CA THR A 152 -3.27 -15.10 -3.94
C THR A 152 -3.84 -13.69 -3.83
N ALA A 153 -4.27 -13.28 -2.63
CA ALA A 153 -4.83 -11.96 -2.38
C ALA A 153 -4.61 -11.53 -0.94
N VAL A 154 -4.60 -10.23 -0.71
CA VAL A 154 -4.53 -9.60 0.61
C VAL A 154 -5.49 -8.42 0.68
N ALA A 155 -6.09 -8.20 1.84
CA ALA A 155 -6.95 -7.06 2.15
C ALA A 155 -6.57 -6.47 3.50
N ALA A 156 -6.70 -5.15 3.62
CA ALA A 156 -6.40 -4.41 4.84
C ALA A 156 -7.64 -3.64 5.28
N GLY A 157 -8.16 -3.97 6.45
CA GLY A 157 -9.22 -3.25 7.14
C GLY A 157 -8.65 -2.11 7.99
N ARG A 158 -9.45 -1.61 8.92
CA ARG A 158 -8.97 -0.57 9.86
C ARG A 158 -7.98 -1.14 10.87
N ASP A 159 -8.35 -2.24 11.52
CA ASP A 159 -7.61 -2.81 12.65
C ASP A 159 -7.24 -4.28 12.45
N HIS A 160 -7.45 -4.82 11.25
CA HIS A 160 -7.19 -6.21 10.87
C HIS A 160 -6.70 -6.32 9.43
N SER A 161 -6.15 -7.47 9.10
CA SER A 161 -5.77 -7.85 7.73
C SER A 161 -6.26 -9.25 7.43
N CYS A 162 -6.54 -9.55 6.17
CA CYS A 162 -6.94 -10.88 5.71
C CYS A 162 -6.16 -11.26 4.45
N ALA A 163 -5.92 -12.56 4.26
CA ALA A 163 -5.31 -13.10 3.06
C ALA A 163 -6.07 -14.33 2.56
N ALA A 164 -6.11 -14.51 1.26
CA ALA A 164 -6.57 -15.74 0.63
C ALA A 164 -5.38 -16.70 0.50
N VAL A 165 -5.46 -17.84 1.19
CA VAL A 165 -4.36 -18.82 1.33
C VAL A 165 -4.89 -20.21 0.99
N ASN A 166 -4.33 -20.87 -0.01
CA ASN A 166 -4.73 -22.24 -0.42
C ASN A 166 -6.26 -22.38 -0.64
N GLY A 167 -6.91 -21.36 -1.20
CA GLY A 167 -8.35 -21.33 -1.44
C GLY A 167 -9.23 -21.04 -0.21
N GLY A 168 -8.64 -20.86 0.97
CA GLY A 168 -9.30 -20.40 2.19
C GLY A 168 -8.97 -18.95 2.54
N ALA A 169 -9.55 -18.43 3.62
CA ALA A 169 -9.26 -17.12 4.15
C ALA A 169 -8.61 -17.20 5.54
N GLN A 170 -7.57 -16.42 5.77
CA GLN A 170 -6.95 -16.22 7.08
C GLN A 170 -6.98 -14.74 7.42
N CYS A 171 -7.41 -14.39 8.64
CA CYS A 171 -7.47 -13.01 9.12
C CYS A 171 -6.77 -12.89 10.48
N TRP A 172 -6.24 -11.70 10.77
CA TRP A 172 -5.54 -11.35 12.01
C TRP A 172 -5.68 -9.87 12.33
N GLY A 173 -5.51 -9.49 13.60
CA GLY A 173 -5.69 -8.12 14.10
C GLY A 173 -6.78 -7.97 15.13
#